data_50c99093e400acb6d5ccb5faca5c626b
#
_entry.id   50c99093e400acb6d5ccb5faca5c626b
#
_cell.length_a   1.000
_cell.length_b   1.000
_cell.length_c   1.000
_cell.angle_alpha   90.00
_cell.angle_beta   90.00
_cell.angle_gamma   90.00
#
_symmetry.space_group_name_H-M   'P 1'
#
loop_
_entity.id
_entity.type
_entity.pdbx_description
1 polymer ?
#
loop_
_entity_poly.entity_id
_entity_poly.type
_entity_poly.pdbx_seq_one_letter_code
_entity_poly.pdbx_strand_id
1 'polypeptide(L)'
;VIALGAPDAAPAAIGLMAVALTGRIATVGVGLVFVSAAAGKLRHRVLLPGVIANYRLLPPALVAPVASALPVAELVLGAWLLSGLMAPPAAALAALLLGIFAWAMAVNLRRGRGHIDCGCGHAALRQPLSWPLVMRNVVLAALLLPALAIAPLPGQAWLLGAAGGIVLFLLVQLFNAIVALAGSPLAPARKG
;
A
#
# COMPACT_ATOMS: atom_id res chain seq x y z
N VAL A 1 -45.87 4.44 -22.29
CA VAL A 1 -45.09 3.23 -22.64
C VAL A 1 -44.07 3.03 -21.55
N ILE A 2 -44.36 2.12 -20.59
CA ILE A 2 -43.45 1.71 -19.52
C ILE A 2 -42.46 0.77 -20.16
N ALA A 3 -41.22 1.24 -20.38
CA ALA A 3 -40.11 0.37 -20.78
C ALA A 3 -39.81 -0.57 -19.59
N LEU A 4 -40.27 -1.82 -19.68
CA LEU A 4 -39.84 -2.91 -18.83
C LEU A 4 -38.32 -3.05 -18.99
N GLY A 5 -37.55 -2.59 -18.01
CA GLY A 5 -36.11 -2.76 -17.97
C GLY A 5 -35.78 -4.26 -18.09
N ALA A 6 -34.83 -4.59 -18.96
CA ALA A 6 -34.41 -5.97 -19.17
C ALA A 6 -34.01 -6.60 -17.82
N PRO A 7 -34.49 -7.81 -17.50
CA PRO A 7 -34.24 -8.46 -16.19
C PRO A 7 -32.75 -8.68 -15.91
N ASP A 8 -31.89 -8.63 -16.93
CA ASP A 8 -30.44 -8.84 -16.81
C ASP A 8 -29.65 -7.55 -16.47
N ALA A 9 -30.28 -6.36 -16.50
CA ALA A 9 -29.59 -5.10 -16.21
C ALA A 9 -29.30 -4.89 -14.71
N ALA A 10 -30.13 -5.41 -13.84
CA ALA A 10 -29.98 -5.22 -12.39
C ALA A 10 -28.73 -5.93 -11.82
N PRO A 11 -28.44 -7.22 -12.10
CA PRO A 11 -27.25 -7.89 -11.58
C PRO A 11 -25.95 -7.28 -12.14
N ALA A 12 -25.94 -6.84 -13.41
CA ALA A 12 -24.79 -6.18 -14.00
C ALA A 12 -24.50 -4.82 -13.32
N ALA A 13 -25.53 -4.04 -13.02
CA ALA A 13 -25.39 -2.75 -12.33
C ALA A 13 -24.88 -2.93 -10.89
N ILE A 14 -25.34 -3.95 -10.16
CA ILE A 14 -24.86 -4.29 -8.82
C ILE A 14 -23.37 -4.70 -8.87
N GLY A 15 -22.99 -5.53 -9.83
CA GLY A 15 -21.60 -5.94 -10.03
C GLY A 15 -20.67 -4.75 -10.30
N LEU A 16 -21.08 -3.84 -11.20
CA LEU A 16 -20.30 -2.64 -11.51
C LEU A 16 -20.16 -1.71 -10.31
N MET A 17 -21.22 -1.55 -9.53
CA MET A 17 -21.22 -0.74 -8.32
C MET A 17 -20.30 -1.35 -7.24
N ALA A 18 -20.28 -2.67 -7.09
CA ALA A 18 -19.36 -3.36 -6.18
C ALA A 18 -17.89 -3.16 -6.59
N VAL A 19 -17.56 -3.27 -7.88
CA VAL A 19 -16.22 -3.00 -8.41
C VAL A 19 -15.81 -1.55 -8.14
N ALA A 20 -16.69 -0.58 -8.41
CA ALA A 20 -16.42 0.83 -8.17
C ALA A 20 -16.20 1.15 -6.67
N LEU A 21 -17.03 0.56 -5.79
CA LEU A 21 -16.92 0.75 -4.34
C LEU A 21 -15.62 0.14 -3.79
N THR A 22 -15.28 -1.09 -4.19
CA THR A 22 -14.03 -1.73 -3.77
C THR A 22 -12.81 -0.98 -4.30
N GLY A 23 -12.86 -0.48 -5.54
CA GLY A 23 -11.83 0.39 -6.11
C GLY A 23 -11.65 1.67 -5.29
N ARG A 24 -12.74 2.30 -4.84
CA ARG A 24 -12.68 3.52 -4.00
C ARG A 24 -12.11 3.23 -2.62
N ILE A 25 -12.53 2.15 -1.97
CA ILE A 25 -11.96 1.69 -0.69
C ILE A 25 -10.44 1.52 -0.82
N ALA A 26 -10.00 0.84 -1.87
CA ALA A 26 -8.60 0.58 -2.11
C ALA A 26 -7.79 1.86 -2.37
N THR A 27 -8.28 2.77 -3.22
CA THR A 27 -7.57 4.02 -3.54
C THR A 27 -7.42 4.91 -2.31
N VAL A 28 -8.45 5.05 -1.49
CA VAL A 28 -8.36 5.84 -0.25
C VAL A 28 -7.44 5.16 0.76
N GLY A 29 -7.63 3.87 1.02
CA GLY A 29 -6.82 3.14 2.00
C GLY A 29 -5.34 3.11 1.65
N VAL A 30 -5.00 2.74 0.40
CA VAL A 30 -3.61 2.72 -0.07
C VAL A 30 -3.03 4.13 -0.18
N GLY A 31 -3.84 5.12 -0.60
CA GLY A 31 -3.42 6.53 -0.61
C GLY A 31 -2.97 7.01 0.76
N LEU A 32 -3.73 6.72 1.82
CA LEU A 32 -3.37 7.02 3.20
C LEU A 32 -2.12 6.25 3.67
N VAL A 33 -1.96 4.99 3.25
CA VAL A 33 -0.75 4.21 3.52
C VAL A 33 0.48 4.89 2.91
N PHE A 34 0.41 5.31 1.66
CA PHE A 34 1.52 6.01 0.99
C PHE A 34 1.84 7.35 1.63
N VAL A 35 0.83 8.17 1.94
CA VAL A 35 1.04 9.47 2.62
C VAL A 35 1.70 9.27 3.99
N SER A 36 1.22 8.30 4.78
CA SER A 36 1.80 8.00 6.09
C SER A 36 3.24 7.47 6.00
N ALA A 37 3.53 6.60 5.01
CA ALA A 37 4.87 6.08 4.74
C ALA A 37 5.83 7.17 4.30
N ALA A 38 5.39 8.06 3.39
CA ALA A 38 6.15 9.22 2.94
C ALA A 38 6.46 10.17 4.11
N ALA A 39 5.47 10.49 4.94
CA ALA A 39 5.65 11.34 6.12
C ALA A 39 6.66 10.76 7.09
N GLY A 40 6.63 9.45 7.35
CA GLY A 40 7.62 8.75 8.16
C GLY A 40 9.03 8.85 7.58
N LYS A 41 9.20 8.61 6.28
CA LYS A 41 10.49 8.68 5.59
C LYS A 41 11.04 10.11 5.54
N LEU A 42 10.20 11.13 5.30
CA LEU A 42 10.60 12.53 5.29
C LEU A 42 11.05 12.99 6.67
N ARG A 43 10.38 12.56 7.73
CA ARG A 43 10.75 12.85 9.13
C ARG A 43 12.12 12.26 9.48
N HIS A 44 12.45 11.08 8.94
CA HIS A 44 13.69 10.36 9.21
C HIS A 44 14.60 10.25 7.98
N ARG A 45 14.58 11.28 7.12
CA ARG A 45 15.30 11.31 5.82
C ARG A 45 16.80 11.01 5.92
N VAL A 46 17.42 11.32 7.05
CA VAL A 46 18.86 11.07 7.27
C VAL A 46 19.19 9.58 7.33
N LEU A 47 18.27 8.75 7.81
CA LEU A 47 18.46 7.29 7.95
C LEU A 47 18.12 6.53 6.66
N LEU A 48 17.33 7.11 5.77
CA LEU A 48 16.79 6.43 4.59
C LEU A 48 17.86 5.93 3.61
N PRO A 49 18.95 6.68 3.32
CA PRO A 49 20.02 6.15 2.46
C PRO A 49 20.65 4.88 3.02
N GLY A 50 20.86 4.80 4.34
CA GLY A 50 21.39 3.60 5.00
C GLY A 50 20.43 2.40 4.88
N VAL A 51 19.11 2.63 5.04
CA VAL A 51 18.10 1.59 4.84
C VAL A 51 18.16 1.06 3.41
N ILE A 52 18.15 1.94 2.40
CA ILE A 52 18.19 1.55 0.97
C ILE A 52 19.49 0.83 0.62
N ALA A 53 20.64 1.32 1.10
CA ALA A 53 21.93 0.67 0.89
C ALA A 53 21.96 -0.76 1.46
N ASN A 54 21.30 -0.98 2.59
CA ASN A 54 21.21 -2.30 3.23
C ASN A 54 20.47 -3.33 2.36
N TYR A 55 19.58 -2.94 1.47
CA TYR A 55 18.93 -3.86 0.54
C TYR A 55 19.90 -4.45 -0.50
N ARG A 56 21.02 -3.77 -0.79
CA ARG A 56 22.03 -4.20 -1.79
C ARG A 56 21.41 -4.58 -3.14
N LEU A 57 20.45 -3.79 -3.59
CA LEU A 57 19.77 -3.96 -4.88
C LEU A 57 20.17 -2.86 -5.88
N LEU A 58 20.76 -1.77 -5.38
CA LEU A 58 21.15 -0.61 -6.19
C LEU A 58 22.67 -0.41 -6.13
N PRO A 59 23.27 0.08 -7.23
CA PRO A 59 24.65 0.59 -7.19
C PRO A 59 24.75 1.76 -6.21
N PRO A 60 25.91 1.95 -5.53
CA PRO A 60 26.08 3.00 -4.53
C PRO A 60 25.71 4.42 -5.03
N ALA A 61 25.97 4.71 -6.29
CA ALA A 61 25.67 6.00 -6.92
C ALA A 61 24.15 6.30 -6.97
N LEU A 62 23.30 5.29 -6.99
CA LEU A 62 21.84 5.45 -7.06
C LEU A 62 21.16 5.49 -5.69
N VAL A 63 21.87 5.16 -4.61
CA VAL A 63 21.28 5.11 -3.26
C VAL A 63 20.77 6.48 -2.83
N ALA A 64 21.57 7.53 -2.94
CA ALA A 64 21.19 8.87 -2.51
C ALA A 64 20.03 9.47 -3.35
N PRO A 65 20.06 9.43 -4.70
CA PRO A 65 18.95 9.94 -5.50
C PRO A 65 17.64 9.14 -5.26
N VAL A 66 17.71 7.82 -5.11
CA VAL A 66 16.50 7.02 -4.80
C VAL A 66 15.98 7.33 -3.39
N ALA A 67 16.86 7.52 -2.40
CA ALA A 67 16.46 7.89 -1.05
C ALA A 67 15.74 9.25 -0.98
N SER A 68 16.09 10.19 -1.82
CA SER A 68 15.42 11.49 -1.90
C SER A 68 14.13 11.44 -2.73
N ALA A 69 14.12 10.71 -3.83
CA ALA A 69 12.97 10.62 -4.73
C ALA A 69 11.83 9.76 -4.20
N LEU A 70 12.14 8.67 -3.48
CA LEU A 70 11.15 7.69 -3.03
C LEU A 70 10.04 8.28 -2.14
N PRO A 71 10.34 9.07 -1.07
CA PRO A 71 9.28 9.66 -0.25
C PRO A 71 8.42 10.65 -1.03
N VAL A 72 9.01 11.37 -1.98
CA VAL A 72 8.29 12.31 -2.85
C VAL A 72 7.34 11.55 -3.77
N ALA A 73 7.81 10.48 -4.40
CA ALA A 73 6.98 9.63 -5.25
C ALA A 73 5.81 9.00 -4.46
N GLU A 74 6.05 8.49 -3.24
CA GLU A 74 5.01 7.97 -2.36
C GLU A 74 3.99 9.06 -2.00
N LEU A 75 4.44 10.27 -1.66
CA LEU A 75 3.55 11.38 -1.31
C LEU A 75 2.68 11.79 -2.49
N VAL A 76 3.28 11.95 -3.68
CA VAL A 76 2.57 12.33 -4.91
C VAL A 76 1.55 11.26 -5.29
N LEU A 77 1.94 9.97 -5.29
CA LEU A 77 1.02 8.88 -5.59
C LEU A 77 -0.10 8.76 -4.56
N GLY A 78 0.22 8.92 -3.27
CA GLY A 78 -0.77 8.91 -2.21
C GLY A 78 -1.78 10.04 -2.34
N ALA A 79 -1.33 11.28 -2.59
CA ALA A 79 -2.20 12.42 -2.82
C ALA A 79 -3.04 12.25 -4.09
N TRP A 80 -2.46 11.69 -5.15
CA TRP A 80 -3.17 11.42 -6.41
C TRP A 80 -4.27 10.38 -6.21
N LEU A 81 -4.01 9.27 -5.53
CA LEU A 81 -5.03 8.28 -5.17
C LEU A 81 -6.18 8.88 -4.33
N LEU A 82 -5.86 9.74 -3.37
CA LEU A 82 -6.85 10.39 -2.50
C LEU A 82 -7.72 11.40 -3.26
N SER A 83 -7.16 12.11 -4.24
CA SER A 83 -7.91 13.07 -5.06
C SER A 83 -9.00 12.39 -5.88
N GLY A 84 -8.86 11.12 -6.23
CA GLY A 84 -9.76 10.39 -7.11
C GLY A 84 -9.68 10.81 -8.58
N LEU A 85 -8.82 11.77 -8.91
CA LEU A 85 -8.61 12.22 -10.29
C LEU A 85 -7.85 11.15 -11.07
N MET A 86 -8.35 10.78 -12.24
CA MET A 86 -7.71 9.78 -13.11
C MET A 86 -7.27 8.54 -12.32
N ALA A 87 -8.19 7.91 -11.57
CA ALA A 87 -7.91 6.80 -10.68
C ALA A 87 -7.16 5.61 -11.33
N PRO A 88 -7.45 5.20 -12.59
CA PRO A 88 -6.76 4.07 -13.19
C PRO A 88 -5.23 4.22 -13.29
N PRO A 89 -4.65 5.28 -13.86
CA PRO A 89 -3.19 5.41 -13.91
C PRO A 89 -2.56 5.58 -12.53
N ALA A 90 -3.22 6.26 -11.59
CA ALA A 90 -2.74 6.37 -10.20
C ALA A 90 -2.69 4.99 -9.52
N ALA A 91 -3.74 4.18 -9.68
CA ALA A 91 -3.82 2.83 -9.14
C ALA A 91 -2.76 1.91 -9.76
N ALA A 92 -2.55 1.98 -11.08
CA ALA A 92 -1.54 1.19 -11.77
C ALA A 92 -0.11 1.50 -11.27
N LEU A 93 0.24 2.78 -11.16
CA LEU A 93 1.55 3.20 -10.66
C LEU A 93 1.75 2.86 -9.18
N ALA A 94 0.71 2.98 -8.37
CA ALA A 94 0.74 2.59 -6.97
C ALA A 94 0.90 1.07 -6.79
N ALA A 95 0.18 0.27 -7.58
CA ALA A 95 0.32 -1.19 -7.58
C ALA A 95 1.72 -1.61 -8.04
N LEU A 96 2.29 -0.96 -9.06
CA LEU A 96 3.66 -1.19 -9.51
C LEU A 96 4.68 -0.90 -8.38
N LEU A 97 4.55 0.23 -7.70
CA LEU A 97 5.45 0.60 -6.60
C LEU A 97 5.36 -0.38 -5.43
N LEU A 98 4.15 -0.82 -5.05
CA LEU A 98 3.94 -1.87 -4.05
C LEU A 98 4.56 -3.21 -4.49
N GLY A 99 4.45 -3.54 -5.77
CA GLY A 99 5.10 -4.72 -6.36
C GLY A 99 6.62 -4.66 -6.27
N ILE A 100 7.22 -3.50 -6.57
CA ILE A 100 8.67 -3.27 -6.42
C ILE A 100 9.09 -3.45 -4.95
N PHE A 101 8.33 -2.92 -4.00
CA PHE A 101 8.63 -3.11 -2.57
C PHE A 101 8.51 -4.58 -2.15
N ALA A 102 7.46 -5.28 -2.57
CA ALA A 102 7.27 -6.70 -2.31
C ALA A 102 8.43 -7.52 -2.87
N TRP A 103 8.83 -7.25 -4.12
CA TRP A 103 9.96 -7.90 -4.78
C TRP A 103 11.28 -7.64 -4.03
N ALA A 104 11.57 -6.38 -3.69
CA ALA A 104 12.80 -6.02 -2.99
C ALA A 104 12.93 -6.72 -1.63
N MET A 105 11.82 -6.78 -0.86
CA MET A 105 11.78 -7.51 0.40
C MET A 105 11.93 -9.01 0.20
N ALA A 106 11.20 -9.60 -0.76
CA ALA A 106 11.26 -11.05 -1.05
C ALA A 106 12.66 -11.50 -1.46
N VAL A 107 13.37 -10.74 -2.30
CA VAL A 107 14.76 -11.03 -2.70
C VAL A 107 15.66 -11.06 -1.47
N ASN A 108 15.55 -10.09 -0.55
CA ASN A 108 16.39 -10.05 0.65
C ASN A 108 16.05 -11.17 1.63
N LEU A 109 14.77 -11.52 1.80
CA LEU A 109 14.35 -12.67 2.62
C LEU A 109 14.90 -13.99 2.06
N ARG A 110 14.85 -14.20 0.74
CA ARG A 110 15.43 -15.38 0.09
C ARG A 110 16.96 -15.46 0.23
N ARG A 111 17.62 -14.31 0.40
CA ARG A 111 19.07 -14.21 0.70
C ARG A 111 19.39 -14.39 2.19
N GLY A 112 18.42 -14.76 3.04
CA GLY A 112 18.61 -14.92 4.48
C GLY A 112 18.78 -13.62 5.27
N ARG A 113 18.43 -12.44 4.67
CA ARG A 113 18.68 -11.11 5.23
C ARG A 113 17.44 -10.53 5.90
N GLY A 114 16.68 -11.34 6.63
CA GLY A 114 15.47 -10.92 7.33
C GLY A 114 15.72 -9.92 8.48
N HIS A 115 16.98 -9.78 8.94
CA HIS A 115 17.36 -8.88 10.04
C HIS A 115 17.42 -7.39 9.64
N ILE A 116 17.35 -7.06 8.35
CA ILE A 116 17.36 -5.66 7.89
C ILE A 116 15.98 -5.01 8.09
N ASP A 117 15.99 -3.69 8.29
CA ASP A 117 14.74 -2.93 8.46
C ASP A 117 13.99 -2.81 7.13
N CYS A 118 12.65 -2.95 7.15
CA CYS A 118 11.85 -2.82 5.94
C CYS A 118 11.79 -1.36 5.41
N GLY A 119 12.07 -0.37 6.25
CA GLY A 119 11.92 1.04 5.88
C GLY A 119 10.47 1.50 5.70
N CYS A 120 9.50 0.67 6.08
CA CYS A 120 8.07 0.93 5.90
C CYS A 120 7.41 1.48 7.18
N GLY A 121 8.10 1.43 8.31
CA GLY A 121 7.56 1.70 9.63
C GLY A 121 7.98 3.04 10.23
N HIS A 122 7.41 3.35 11.38
CA HIS A 122 7.80 4.47 12.21
C HIS A 122 9.20 4.17 12.79
N ALA A 123 10.10 5.14 12.77
CA ALA A 123 11.50 4.98 13.24
C ALA A 123 11.63 4.51 14.70
N ALA A 124 10.56 4.61 15.50
CA ALA A 124 10.53 4.13 16.88
C ALA A 124 10.49 2.60 17.00
N LEU A 125 10.04 1.88 15.97
CA LEU A 125 9.93 0.42 15.96
C LEU A 125 10.68 -0.11 14.75
N ARG A 126 11.88 -0.66 14.96
CA ARG A 126 12.59 -1.41 13.93
C ARG A 126 11.70 -2.57 13.49
N GLN A 127 11.36 -2.60 12.21
CA GLN A 127 10.53 -3.65 11.64
C GLN A 127 11.37 -4.53 10.74
N PRO A 128 11.84 -5.69 11.24
CA PRO A 128 12.65 -6.61 10.46
C PRO A 128 11.83 -7.14 9.27
N LEU A 129 12.50 -7.43 8.16
CA LEU A 129 11.87 -8.02 6.99
C LEU A 129 11.22 -9.36 7.35
N SER A 130 9.99 -9.54 6.89
CA SER A 130 9.23 -10.77 7.10
C SER A 130 8.29 -11.05 5.94
N TRP A 131 7.95 -12.32 5.71
CA TRP A 131 7.00 -12.71 4.66
C TRP A 131 5.62 -12.06 4.80
N PRO A 132 5.06 -11.87 6.01
CA PRO A 132 3.81 -11.11 6.15
C PRO A 132 3.85 -9.70 5.55
N LEU A 133 4.99 -8.99 5.62
CA LEU A 133 5.14 -7.66 5.00
C LEU A 133 5.17 -7.72 3.47
N VAL A 134 5.77 -8.76 2.89
CA VAL A 134 5.71 -9.01 1.44
C VAL A 134 4.27 -9.25 1.02
N MET A 135 3.56 -10.14 1.71
CA MET A 135 2.16 -10.47 1.42
C MET A 135 1.25 -9.25 1.56
N ARG A 136 1.46 -8.41 2.57
CA ARG A 136 0.73 -7.15 2.73
C ARG A 136 0.82 -6.29 1.45
N ASN A 137 2.02 -6.08 0.91
CA ASN A 137 2.19 -5.26 -0.28
C ASN A 137 1.56 -5.91 -1.53
N VAL A 138 1.65 -7.23 -1.66
CA VAL A 138 0.99 -7.97 -2.74
C VAL A 138 -0.54 -7.83 -2.64
N VAL A 139 -1.10 -7.98 -1.45
CA VAL A 139 -2.55 -7.83 -1.22
C VAL A 139 -3.00 -6.40 -1.51
N LEU A 140 -2.26 -5.38 -1.05
CA LEU A 140 -2.59 -3.98 -1.32
C LEU A 140 -2.50 -3.66 -2.83
N ALA A 141 -1.54 -4.22 -3.54
CA ALA A 141 -1.45 -4.07 -5.00
C ALA A 141 -2.64 -4.75 -5.70
N ALA A 142 -3.04 -5.94 -5.27
CA ALA A 142 -4.20 -6.64 -5.81
C ALA A 142 -5.52 -5.91 -5.52
N LEU A 143 -5.67 -5.31 -4.34
CA LEU A 143 -6.84 -4.52 -3.98
C LEU A 143 -7.02 -3.25 -4.85
N LEU A 144 -5.98 -2.78 -5.52
CA LEU A 144 -6.07 -1.67 -6.47
C LEU A 144 -6.60 -2.08 -7.86
N LEU A 145 -6.67 -3.39 -8.18
CA LEU A 145 -7.13 -3.85 -9.50
C LEU A 145 -8.54 -3.36 -9.87
N PRO A 146 -9.54 -3.37 -8.96
CA PRO A 146 -10.86 -2.82 -9.27
C PRO A 146 -10.84 -1.33 -9.62
N ALA A 147 -9.86 -0.56 -9.11
CA ALA A 147 -9.73 0.87 -9.41
C ALA A 147 -9.18 1.14 -10.83
N LEU A 148 -8.76 0.12 -11.56
CA LEU A 148 -8.39 0.23 -12.98
C LEU A 148 -9.62 0.34 -13.87
N ALA A 149 -10.79 -0.11 -13.40
CA ALA A 149 -12.05 0.07 -14.10
C ALA A 149 -12.59 1.48 -13.87
N ILE A 150 -13.03 2.14 -14.96
CA ILE A 150 -13.69 3.45 -14.89
C ILE A 150 -15.17 3.20 -14.61
N ALA A 151 -15.54 3.21 -13.33
CA ALA A 151 -16.92 3.04 -12.93
C ALA A 151 -17.37 4.23 -12.06
N PRO A 152 -18.45 4.93 -12.43
CA PRO A 152 -18.96 6.06 -11.64
C PRO A 152 -19.57 5.57 -10.33
N LEU A 153 -19.33 6.33 -9.26
CA LEU A 153 -19.95 6.09 -7.95
C LEU A 153 -20.93 7.23 -7.64
N PRO A 154 -22.18 6.93 -7.27
CA PRO A 154 -23.10 7.94 -6.75
C PRO A 154 -22.59 8.53 -5.44
N GLY A 155 -22.97 9.78 -5.13
CA GLY A 155 -22.39 10.56 -4.01
C GLY A 155 -22.38 9.86 -2.64
N GLN A 156 -23.46 9.12 -2.31
CA GLN A 156 -23.53 8.37 -1.03
C GLN A 156 -22.52 7.19 -1.02
N ALA A 157 -22.41 6.45 -2.11
CA ALA A 157 -21.45 5.35 -2.24
C ALA A 157 -19.99 5.85 -2.22
N TRP A 158 -19.76 7.10 -2.65
CA TRP A 158 -18.44 7.73 -2.55
C TRP A 158 -18.01 7.90 -1.08
N LEU A 159 -18.90 8.37 -0.20
CA LEU A 159 -18.64 8.51 1.24
C LEU A 159 -18.39 7.15 1.90
N LEU A 160 -19.18 6.13 1.56
CA LEU A 160 -18.98 4.77 2.06
C LEU A 160 -17.62 4.21 1.62
N GLY A 161 -17.23 4.44 0.37
CA GLY A 161 -15.92 4.06 -0.12
C GLY A 161 -14.77 4.77 0.61
N ALA A 162 -14.94 6.06 0.91
CA ALA A 162 -13.96 6.81 1.69
C ALA A 162 -13.85 6.30 3.13
N ALA A 163 -14.98 6.06 3.81
CA ALA A 163 -14.99 5.48 5.15
C ALA A 163 -14.36 4.08 5.18
N GLY A 164 -14.70 3.21 4.22
CA GLY A 164 -14.08 1.88 4.07
C GLY A 164 -12.57 1.96 3.83
N GLY A 165 -12.10 2.97 3.08
CA GLY A 165 -10.67 3.21 2.87
C GLY A 165 -9.93 3.62 4.15
N ILE A 166 -10.56 4.44 5.00
CA ILE A 166 -10.01 4.77 6.33
C ILE A 166 -9.90 3.50 7.19
N VAL A 167 -10.93 2.66 7.20
CA VAL A 167 -10.90 1.37 7.92
C VAL A 167 -9.77 0.49 7.38
N LEU A 168 -9.62 0.36 6.06
CA LEU A 168 -8.52 -0.38 5.45
C LEU A 168 -7.15 0.15 5.91
N PHE A 169 -6.97 1.46 5.92
CA PHE A 169 -5.75 2.10 6.41
C PHE A 169 -5.46 1.72 7.87
N LEU A 170 -6.47 1.82 8.76
CA LEU A 170 -6.32 1.48 10.18
C LEU A 170 -5.97 0.00 10.36
N LEU A 171 -6.58 -0.90 9.59
CA LEU A 171 -6.25 -2.33 9.59
C LEU A 171 -4.79 -2.57 9.17
N VAL A 172 -4.30 -1.85 8.16
CA VAL A 172 -2.88 -1.94 7.74
C VAL A 172 -1.96 -1.44 8.86
N GLN A 173 -2.32 -0.36 9.55
CA GLN A 173 -1.51 0.15 10.67
C GLN A 173 -1.51 -0.83 11.86
N LEU A 174 -2.65 -1.41 12.20
CA LEU A 174 -2.76 -2.46 13.21
C LEU A 174 -1.91 -3.69 12.85
N PHE A 175 -2.01 -4.16 11.59
CA PHE A 175 -1.18 -5.25 11.09
C PHE A 175 0.32 -4.94 11.23
N ASN A 176 0.75 -3.73 10.85
CA ASN A 176 2.15 -3.30 11.00
C ASN A 176 2.61 -3.33 12.46
N ALA A 177 1.77 -2.86 13.39
CA ALA A 177 2.06 -2.88 14.82
C ALA A 177 2.21 -4.32 15.35
N ILE A 178 1.30 -5.22 14.97
CA ILE A 178 1.36 -6.64 15.36
C ILE A 178 2.64 -7.30 14.84
N VAL A 179 2.97 -7.10 13.56
CA VAL A 179 4.19 -7.69 12.96
C VAL A 179 5.45 -7.13 13.63
N ALA A 180 5.49 -5.83 13.96
CA ALA A 180 6.60 -5.21 14.65
C ALA A 180 6.78 -5.79 16.06
N LEU A 181 5.69 -5.98 16.82
CA LEU A 181 5.71 -6.59 18.15
C LEU A 181 6.15 -8.05 18.09
N ALA A 182 5.66 -8.82 17.12
CA ALA A 182 6.05 -10.23 16.95
C ALA A 182 7.54 -10.40 16.59
N GLY A 183 8.15 -9.40 15.95
CA GLY A 183 9.57 -9.37 15.62
C GLY A 183 10.47 -8.74 16.70
N SER A 184 9.89 -8.27 17.83
CA SER A 184 10.65 -7.64 18.89
C SER A 184 11.35 -8.68 19.76
N PRO A 185 12.53 -8.35 20.36
CA PRO A 185 13.23 -9.25 21.28
C PRO A 185 12.44 -9.54 22.58
N LEU A 186 11.36 -8.81 22.85
CA LEU A 186 10.45 -9.04 23.97
C LEU A 186 9.38 -10.10 23.68
N ALA A 187 9.26 -10.59 22.43
CA ALA A 187 8.38 -11.70 22.13
C ALA A 187 8.89 -12.97 22.81
N PRO A 188 8.03 -13.74 23.54
CA PRO A 188 8.46 -14.98 24.18
C PRO A 188 9.08 -15.91 23.13
N ALA A 189 10.30 -16.41 23.43
CA ALA A 189 11.01 -17.31 22.55
C ALA A 189 10.08 -18.49 22.18
N ARG A 190 9.73 -18.63 20.91
CA ARG A 190 9.03 -19.81 20.41
C ARG A 190 9.96 -21.00 20.65
N LYS A 191 9.68 -21.76 21.72
CA LYS A 191 10.28 -23.09 21.92
C LYS A 191 9.88 -23.94 20.71
N GLY A 192 10.86 -24.26 19.87
CA GLY A 192 10.74 -25.23 18.80
C GLY A 192 10.65 -26.65 19.33
#